data_92d4237975bbc29544fca7ab15eea371
#
_entry.id   92d4237975bbc29544fca7ab15eea371
#
_cell.length_a   1.000
_cell.length_b   1.000
_cell.length_c   1.000
_cell.angle_alpha   90.00
_cell.angle_beta   90.00
_cell.angle_gamma   90.00
#
_symmetry.space_group_name_H-M   'P 1'
#
loop_
_entity.id
_entity.type
_entity.pdbx_description
1 polymer ?
#
loop_
_entity_poly.entity_id
_entity_poly.type
_entity_poly.pdbx_seq_one_letter_code
_entity_poly.pdbx_strand_id
1 'polypeptide(L)'
;MAAYRVSPEEQLRQTRFRRQLVEWWRIQPGQRILEIGCGQGDMTAVIADAVGPNGFVLAVDSAAENYGSPISLGDSARCLTVSELGAQIEFQYNFSAYSSLGSDFDAIVLANCSWYFASSDQLTDVLRKVHQLAPKMLFSEWDAKPQHLSQLGHFLTVQFAQLCSAHYADAELNIRNALSKDAIKDLMGSAGWHPTAETLFDGPDLADGKWEIQMCLEAAARLDVEQRLQPIVEAIRANQHHASALPVFAMMAEHS
;
A
#
# COMPACT_ATOMS: atom_id res chain seq x y z
N MET A 1 10.57 -1.87 8.22
CA MET A 1 11.65 -2.86 8.31
C MET A 1 11.13 -4.28 8.18
N ALA A 2 10.69 -4.67 7.00
CA ALA A 2 10.50 -6.09 6.67
C ALA A 2 11.86 -6.86 6.64
N ALA A 3 12.82 -6.38 7.40
CA ALA A 3 14.25 -6.67 7.34
C ALA A 3 14.64 -8.14 7.60
N TYR A 4 13.71 -9.00 7.98
CA TYR A 4 14.03 -10.40 8.28
C TYR A 4 13.72 -11.37 7.13
N ARG A 5 12.98 -10.95 6.10
CA ARG A 5 12.69 -11.78 4.91
C ARG A 5 13.21 -11.20 3.60
N VAL A 6 13.63 -9.94 3.62
CA VAL A 6 14.10 -9.22 2.44
C VAL A 6 15.59 -8.96 2.61
N SER A 7 16.38 -9.18 1.55
CA SER A 7 17.79 -8.86 1.60
C SER A 7 17.99 -7.34 1.81
N PRO A 8 19.12 -6.88 2.39
CA PRO A 8 19.42 -5.46 2.50
C PRO A 8 19.35 -4.72 1.16
N GLU A 9 19.71 -5.40 0.07
CA GLU A 9 19.65 -4.83 -1.29
C GLU A 9 18.20 -4.63 -1.76
N GLU A 10 17.32 -5.57 -1.49
CA GLU A 10 15.89 -5.43 -1.81
C GLU A 10 15.24 -4.34 -0.97
N GLN A 11 15.55 -4.27 0.33
CA GLN A 11 15.08 -3.19 1.19
C GLN A 11 15.56 -1.83 0.67
N LEU A 12 16.79 -1.74 0.20
CA LEU A 12 17.32 -0.50 -0.39
C LEU A 12 16.58 -0.13 -1.69
N ARG A 13 16.28 -1.10 -2.57
CA ARG A 13 15.49 -0.86 -3.78
C ARG A 13 14.09 -0.35 -3.44
N GLN A 14 13.39 -0.99 -2.51
CA GLN A 14 12.08 -0.57 -2.05
C GLN A 14 12.10 0.84 -1.43
N THR A 15 13.10 1.14 -0.62
CA THR A 15 13.27 2.47 -0.02
C THR A 15 13.53 3.53 -1.09
N ARG A 16 14.37 3.23 -2.09
CA ARG A 16 14.62 4.15 -3.22
C ARG A 16 13.35 4.43 -4.02
N PHE A 17 12.53 3.42 -4.27
CA PHE A 17 11.27 3.61 -4.96
C PHE A 17 10.30 4.50 -4.16
N ARG A 18 10.14 4.25 -2.86
CA ARG A 18 9.32 5.11 -1.98
C ARG A 18 9.84 6.55 -1.96
N ARG A 19 11.15 6.72 -2.00
CA ARG A 19 11.75 8.06 -2.12
C ARG A 19 11.38 8.76 -3.43
N GLN A 20 11.35 8.04 -4.56
CA GLN A 20 10.87 8.60 -5.84
C GLN A 20 9.42 9.06 -5.75
N LEU A 21 8.53 8.30 -5.07
CA LEU A 21 7.16 8.73 -4.81
C LEU A 21 7.11 10.01 -3.99
N VAL A 22 7.84 10.07 -2.87
CA VAL A 22 7.89 11.23 -1.98
C VAL A 22 8.43 12.47 -2.70
N GLU A 23 9.47 12.31 -3.52
CA GLU A 23 10.03 13.38 -4.37
C GLU A 23 9.01 13.86 -5.41
N TRP A 24 8.31 12.94 -6.07
CA TRP A 24 7.29 13.29 -7.06
C TRP A 24 6.09 13.99 -6.42
N TRP A 25 5.66 13.57 -5.24
CA TRP A 25 4.61 14.23 -4.45
C TRP A 25 5.06 15.57 -3.87
N ARG A 26 6.36 15.88 -3.94
CA ARG A 26 6.94 17.13 -3.45
C ARG A 26 6.67 17.36 -1.96
N ILE A 27 6.78 16.33 -1.14
CA ILE A 27 6.73 16.47 0.31
C ILE A 27 7.88 17.36 0.76
N GLN A 28 7.59 18.38 1.58
CA GLN A 28 8.56 19.41 1.97
C GLN A 28 8.94 19.30 3.46
N PRO A 29 10.15 19.74 3.82
CA PRO A 29 10.53 19.87 5.23
C PRO A 29 9.53 20.71 6.04
N GLY A 30 9.26 20.28 7.26
CA GLY A 30 8.34 20.93 8.18
C GLY A 30 6.87 20.55 8.02
N GLN A 31 6.49 19.80 6.98
CA GLN A 31 5.12 19.38 6.78
C GLN A 31 4.64 18.37 7.82
N ARG A 32 3.33 18.39 8.07
CA ARG A 32 2.59 17.44 8.89
C ARG A 32 1.81 16.50 7.99
N ILE A 33 2.14 15.23 7.99
CA ILE A 33 1.58 14.23 7.09
C ILE A 33 0.78 13.19 7.89
N LEU A 34 -0.42 12.86 7.41
CA LEU A 34 -1.18 11.70 7.85
C LEU A 34 -0.99 10.57 6.83
N GLU A 35 -0.41 9.46 7.24
CA GLU A 35 -0.28 8.26 6.42
C GLU A 35 -1.33 7.23 6.83
N ILE A 36 -2.14 6.77 5.86
CA ILE A 36 -3.17 5.75 6.02
C ILE A 36 -2.66 4.41 5.47
N GLY A 37 -2.72 3.35 6.27
CA GLY A 37 -2.24 2.02 5.89
C GLY A 37 -0.72 1.94 5.94
N CYS A 38 -0.12 2.40 7.04
CA CYS A 38 1.33 2.49 7.18
C CYS A 38 2.04 1.12 7.21
N GLY A 39 1.33 0.04 7.53
CA GLY A 39 1.93 -1.29 7.63
C GLY A 39 3.12 -1.29 8.58
N GLN A 40 4.24 -1.84 8.14
CA GLN A 40 5.49 -1.91 8.93
C GLN A 40 6.29 -0.58 8.94
N GLY A 41 5.76 0.50 8.34
CA GLY A 41 6.37 1.83 8.41
C GLY A 41 7.46 2.10 7.39
N ASP A 42 7.54 1.32 6.30
CA ASP A 42 8.54 1.54 5.26
C ASP A 42 8.35 2.88 4.52
N MET A 43 7.10 3.25 4.22
CA MET A 43 6.79 4.55 3.64
C MET A 43 6.88 5.64 4.72
N THR A 44 6.42 5.36 5.94
CA THR A 44 6.53 6.26 7.10
C THR A 44 7.96 6.78 7.30
N ALA A 45 8.96 5.87 7.24
CA ALA A 45 10.36 6.23 7.40
C ALA A 45 10.84 7.21 6.32
N VAL A 46 10.42 7.01 5.06
CA VAL A 46 10.82 7.89 3.94
C VAL A 46 10.11 9.24 4.03
N ILE A 47 8.84 9.26 4.44
CA ILE A 47 8.12 10.51 4.70
C ILE A 47 8.78 11.28 5.86
N ALA A 48 9.11 10.59 6.97
CA ALA A 48 9.76 11.21 8.12
C ALA A 48 11.13 11.83 7.78
N ASP A 49 11.93 11.14 6.94
CA ASP A 49 13.19 11.69 6.41
C ASP A 49 12.93 12.97 5.58
N ALA A 50 11.90 12.98 4.75
CA ALA A 50 11.57 14.11 3.88
C ALA A 50 11.05 15.33 4.66
N VAL A 51 10.17 15.11 5.65
CA VAL A 51 9.63 16.22 6.46
C VAL A 51 10.66 16.76 7.47
N GLY A 52 11.66 15.96 7.80
CA GLY A 52 12.78 16.37 8.66
C GLY A 52 12.37 16.70 10.09
N PRO A 53 13.31 17.25 10.91
CA PRO A 53 13.15 17.37 12.37
C PRO A 53 12.06 18.36 12.82
N ASN A 54 11.59 19.22 11.92
CA ASN A 54 10.50 20.17 12.19
C ASN A 54 9.14 19.70 11.64
N GLY A 55 9.10 18.54 10.96
CA GLY A 55 7.89 17.94 10.43
C GLY A 55 7.29 16.90 11.39
N PHE A 56 6.19 16.29 10.94
CA PHE A 56 5.48 15.29 11.73
C PHE A 56 4.76 14.29 10.82
N VAL A 57 4.78 13.02 11.20
CA VAL A 57 4.05 11.94 10.52
C VAL A 57 3.17 11.22 11.53
N LEU A 58 1.87 11.29 11.36
CA LEU A 58 0.94 10.37 12.03
C LEU A 58 0.70 9.19 11.08
N ALA A 59 1.21 8.04 11.44
CA ALA A 59 1.11 6.81 10.67
C ALA A 59 0.03 5.90 11.27
N VAL A 60 -1.06 5.66 10.53
CA VAL A 60 -2.18 4.87 11.04
C VAL A 60 -2.38 3.59 10.24
N ASP A 61 -2.80 2.51 10.92
CA ASP A 61 -3.17 1.25 10.29
C ASP A 61 -4.45 0.67 10.91
N SER A 62 -5.27 0.00 10.10
CA SER A 62 -6.49 -0.66 10.55
C SER A 62 -6.21 -1.94 11.33
N ALA A 63 -5.07 -2.57 11.12
CA ALA A 63 -4.65 -3.76 11.84
C ALA A 63 -4.25 -3.43 13.29
N ALA A 64 -4.29 -4.44 14.14
CA ALA A 64 -3.83 -4.34 15.51
C ALA A 64 -2.29 -4.35 15.58
N GLU A 65 -1.73 -3.79 16.64
CA GLU A 65 -0.29 -3.71 16.86
C GLU A 65 0.44 -5.05 16.77
N ASN A 66 -0.21 -6.14 17.18
CA ASN A 66 0.35 -7.49 17.16
C ASN A 66 0.17 -8.22 15.82
N TYR A 67 -0.42 -7.57 14.79
CA TYR A 67 -0.56 -8.14 13.46
C TYR A 67 0.78 -8.16 12.72
N GLY A 68 0.92 -9.17 11.82
CA GLY A 68 2.09 -9.30 10.96
C GLY A 68 3.07 -10.39 11.40
N SER A 69 3.83 -10.91 10.44
CA SER A 69 4.85 -11.94 10.61
C SER A 69 5.93 -11.79 9.52
N PRO A 70 7.21 -11.99 9.81
CA PRO A 70 7.82 -12.43 11.07
C PRO A 70 7.96 -11.32 12.11
N ILE A 71 7.70 -10.08 11.76
CA ILE A 71 7.73 -8.91 12.65
C ILE A 71 6.30 -8.33 12.72
N SER A 72 5.82 -8.06 13.92
CA SER A 72 4.55 -7.36 14.10
C SER A 72 4.66 -5.88 13.72
N LEU A 73 3.51 -5.24 13.46
CA LEU A 73 3.47 -3.79 13.21
C LEU A 73 4.08 -3.01 14.37
N GLY A 74 3.75 -3.39 15.61
CA GLY A 74 4.27 -2.73 16.80
C GLY A 74 5.78 -2.93 16.99
N ASP A 75 6.33 -4.12 16.70
CA ASP A 75 7.77 -4.33 16.76
C ASP A 75 8.52 -3.48 15.74
N SER A 76 7.98 -3.38 14.52
CA SER A 76 8.54 -2.53 13.47
C SER A 76 8.48 -1.05 13.85
N ALA A 77 7.33 -0.59 14.37
CA ALA A 77 7.15 0.77 14.83
C ALA A 77 8.12 1.12 15.96
N ARG A 78 8.32 0.21 16.93
CA ARG A 78 9.30 0.42 18.01
C ARG A 78 10.72 0.61 17.45
N CYS A 79 11.12 -0.16 16.43
CA CYS A 79 12.41 0.04 15.78
C CYS A 79 12.55 1.43 15.14
N LEU A 80 11.49 1.93 14.51
CA LEU A 80 11.48 3.27 13.92
C LEU A 80 11.48 4.37 14.99
N THR A 81 10.68 4.21 16.04
CA THR A 81 10.55 5.20 17.12
C THR A 81 11.87 5.42 17.90
N VAL A 82 12.72 4.39 18.00
CA VAL A 82 14.04 4.53 18.64
C VAL A 82 15.16 4.97 17.67
N SER A 83 14.85 5.14 16.39
CA SER A 83 15.80 5.64 15.39
C SER A 83 15.90 7.17 15.42
N GLU A 84 16.82 7.73 14.63
CA GLU A 84 16.96 9.18 14.44
C GLU A 84 15.69 9.85 13.88
N LEU A 85 14.82 9.08 13.21
CA LEU A 85 13.54 9.55 12.66
C LEU A 85 12.41 9.53 13.70
N GLY A 86 12.62 8.89 14.86
CA GLY A 86 11.54 8.58 15.78
C GLY A 86 10.85 9.80 16.40
N ALA A 87 11.56 10.91 16.52
CA ALA A 87 11.00 12.15 17.07
C ALA A 87 9.89 12.76 16.20
N GLN A 88 9.85 12.44 14.89
CA GLN A 88 8.86 12.94 13.94
C GLN A 88 7.66 11.99 13.75
N ILE A 89 7.69 10.78 14.32
CA ILE A 89 6.72 9.72 13.98
C ILE A 89 5.85 9.38 15.18
N GLU A 90 4.56 9.32 14.95
CA GLU A 90 3.57 8.72 15.85
C GLU A 90 2.82 7.59 15.12
N PHE A 91 2.69 6.42 15.76
CA PHE A 91 1.92 5.29 15.22
C PHE A 91 0.60 5.12 15.95
N GLN A 92 -0.49 4.86 15.19
CA GLN A 92 -1.80 4.54 15.74
C GLN A 92 -2.41 3.35 15.00
N TYR A 93 -2.77 2.32 15.75
CA TYR A 93 -3.37 1.08 15.24
C TYR A 93 -4.87 1.02 15.47
N ASN A 94 -5.54 0.00 14.87
CA ASN A 94 -7.00 -0.15 14.91
C ASN A 94 -7.73 1.07 14.34
N PHE A 95 -7.14 1.73 13.34
CA PHE A 95 -7.73 2.88 12.67
C PHE A 95 -8.97 2.48 11.85
N SER A 96 -9.98 3.33 11.87
CA SER A 96 -11.18 3.23 11.03
C SER A 96 -11.67 4.62 10.63
N ALA A 97 -12.61 4.69 9.70
CA ALA A 97 -13.25 5.95 9.33
C ALA A 97 -13.93 6.67 10.52
N TYR A 98 -14.20 5.95 11.60
CA TYR A 98 -14.80 6.50 12.84
C TYR A 98 -13.77 6.94 13.89
N SER A 99 -12.49 6.68 13.67
CA SER A 99 -11.42 7.08 14.58
C SER A 99 -11.32 8.60 14.66
N SER A 100 -11.07 9.11 15.87
CA SER A 100 -10.74 10.52 16.06
C SER A 100 -9.28 10.74 15.70
N LEU A 101 -9.04 11.58 14.71
CA LEU A 101 -7.71 12.05 14.33
C LEU A 101 -7.63 13.56 14.62
N GLY A 102 -6.42 14.03 14.92
CA GLY A 102 -6.14 15.47 14.94
C GLY A 102 -6.43 16.09 13.58
N SER A 103 -6.54 17.40 13.53
CA SER A 103 -6.59 18.22 12.31
C SER A 103 -5.23 18.85 12.04
N ASP A 104 -5.14 19.64 10.98
CA ASP A 104 -3.97 20.43 10.60
C ASP A 104 -2.81 19.60 10.00
N PHE A 105 -3.16 18.65 9.13
CA PHE A 105 -2.19 18.01 8.24
C PHE A 105 -2.07 18.82 6.93
N ASP A 106 -0.87 18.87 6.36
CA ASP A 106 -0.61 19.47 5.06
C ASP A 106 -1.01 18.53 3.92
N ALA A 107 -0.90 17.22 4.13
CA ALA A 107 -1.33 16.21 3.18
C ALA A 107 -1.66 14.86 3.85
N ILE A 108 -2.47 14.08 3.14
CA ILE A 108 -2.77 12.67 3.44
C ILE A 108 -1.99 11.80 2.44
N VAL A 109 -1.34 10.75 2.91
CA VAL A 109 -0.70 9.73 2.07
C VAL A 109 -1.47 8.41 2.17
N LEU A 110 -1.84 7.83 1.03
CA LEU A 110 -2.23 6.43 0.88
C LEU A 110 -1.29 5.79 -0.16
N ALA A 111 -0.41 4.94 0.30
CA ALA A 111 0.62 4.34 -0.56
C ALA A 111 0.51 2.81 -0.57
N ASN A 112 0.08 2.24 -1.72
CA ASN A 112 -0.01 0.79 -1.95
C ASN A 112 -0.77 0.03 -0.85
N CYS A 113 -1.90 0.60 -0.41
CA CYS A 113 -2.74 0.02 0.64
C CYS A 113 -4.23 -0.09 0.26
N SER A 114 -4.66 0.54 -0.84
CA SER A 114 -6.08 0.60 -1.19
C SER A 114 -6.66 -0.75 -1.59
N TRP A 115 -5.86 -1.65 -2.13
CA TRP A 115 -6.29 -3.00 -2.49
C TRP A 115 -6.54 -3.92 -1.27
N TYR A 116 -6.06 -3.53 -0.09
CA TYR A 116 -6.24 -4.29 1.16
C TYR A 116 -7.51 -3.93 1.91
N PHE A 117 -8.22 -2.87 1.50
CA PHE A 117 -9.54 -2.55 2.04
C PHE A 117 -10.54 -3.66 1.72
N ALA A 118 -11.45 -3.95 2.65
CA ALA A 118 -12.43 -5.02 2.48
C ALA A 118 -13.44 -4.72 1.35
N SER A 119 -13.69 -3.45 1.06
CA SER A 119 -14.60 -3.02 -0.01
C SER A 119 -14.31 -1.60 -0.49
N SER A 120 -14.85 -1.25 -1.66
CA SER A 120 -14.84 0.12 -2.19
C SER A 120 -15.56 1.10 -1.27
N ASP A 121 -16.62 0.66 -0.58
CA ASP A 121 -17.35 1.50 0.38
C ASP A 121 -16.47 1.86 1.58
N GLN A 122 -15.73 0.88 2.13
CA GLN A 122 -14.79 1.14 3.22
C GLN A 122 -13.70 2.14 2.82
N LEU A 123 -13.14 2.01 1.62
CA LEU A 123 -12.17 2.97 1.09
C LEU A 123 -12.82 4.35 0.95
N THR A 124 -14.02 4.42 0.38
CA THR A 124 -14.75 5.69 0.20
C THR A 124 -15.03 6.39 1.53
N ASP A 125 -15.42 5.64 2.57
CA ASP A 125 -15.67 6.19 3.90
C ASP A 125 -14.39 6.79 4.50
N VAL A 126 -13.24 6.13 4.32
CA VAL A 126 -11.95 6.68 4.73
C VAL A 126 -11.60 7.92 3.91
N LEU A 127 -11.76 7.90 2.59
CA LEU A 127 -11.49 9.04 1.72
C LEU A 127 -12.34 10.27 2.11
N ARG A 128 -13.63 10.08 2.44
CA ARG A 128 -14.51 11.15 2.95
C ARG A 128 -14.07 11.65 4.31
N LYS A 129 -13.69 10.75 5.20
CA LYS A 129 -13.23 11.12 6.55
C LYS A 129 -12.01 12.01 6.49
N VAL A 130 -11.00 11.64 5.70
CA VAL A 130 -9.74 12.36 5.64
C VAL A 130 -9.82 13.66 4.83
N HIS A 131 -10.85 13.83 4.02
CA HIS A 131 -11.10 15.05 3.25
C HIS A 131 -11.15 16.32 4.13
N GLN A 132 -11.56 16.20 5.39
CA GLN A 132 -11.65 17.33 6.33
C GLN A 132 -10.35 17.57 7.11
N LEU A 133 -9.31 16.72 6.92
CA LEU A 133 -8.11 16.72 7.76
C LEU A 133 -6.91 17.38 7.07
N ALA A 134 -6.91 17.47 5.74
CA ALA A 134 -5.84 18.10 4.97
C ALA A 134 -6.33 18.55 3.58
N PRO A 135 -5.71 19.58 2.98
CA PRO A 135 -6.09 20.07 1.65
C PRO A 135 -5.64 19.18 0.50
N LYS A 136 -4.68 18.28 0.73
CA LYS A 136 -4.04 17.46 -0.31
C LYS A 136 -4.08 15.97 0.01
N MET A 137 -4.25 15.17 -1.04
CA MET A 137 -4.07 13.72 -1.01
C MET A 137 -2.96 13.30 -1.97
N LEU A 138 -2.07 12.46 -1.49
CA LEU A 138 -0.94 11.87 -2.18
C LEU A 138 -1.19 10.35 -2.21
N PHE A 139 -1.48 9.84 -3.39
CA PHE A 139 -1.97 8.49 -3.55
C PHE A 139 -1.06 7.68 -4.47
N SER A 140 -0.79 6.42 -4.15
CA SER A 140 -0.20 5.45 -5.09
C SER A 140 -0.80 4.07 -4.90
N GLU A 141 -0.88 3.32 -6.01
CA GLU A 141 -1.30 1.92 -5.99
C GLU A 141 -0.75 1.21 -7.24
N TRP A 142 -0.73 -0.11 -7.20
CA TRP A 142 -0.42 -0.93 -8.36
C TRP A 142 -1.44 -0.69 -9.49
N ASP A 143 -0.95 -0.60 -10.73
CA ASP A 143 -1.82 -0.59 -11.91
C ASP A 143 -2.01 -2.02 -12.41
N ALA A 144 -3.24 -2.52 -12.36
CA ALA A 144 -3.60 -3.83 -12.90
C ALA A 144 -3.58 -3.88 -14.44
N LYS A 145 -2.78 -3.03 -15.08
CA LYS A 145 -2.53 -3.00 -16.53
C LYS A 145 -1.06 -3.29 -16.81
N PRO A 146 -0.65 -4.58 -16.96
CA PRO A 146 0.73 -4.94 -17.26
C PRO A 146 1.26 -4.21 -18.50
N GLN A 147 2.46 -3.66 -18.43
CA GLN A 147 3.16 -3.04 -19.55
C GLN A 147 4.12 -4.04 -20.22
N HIS A 148 4.56 -5.07 -19.50
CA HIS A 148 5.51 -6.08 -19.93
C HIS A 148 5.05 -7.49 -19.59
N LEU A 149 5.48 -8.48 -20.37
CA LEU A 149 5.17 -9.90 -20.12
C LEU A 149 5.68 -10.39 -18.75
N SER A 150 6.78 -9.83 -18.26
CA SER A 150 7.31 -10.17 -16.93
C SER A 150 6.37 -9.80 -15.78
N GLN A 151 5.41 -8.90 -15.99
CA GLN A 151 4.41 -8.49 -15.01
C GLN A 151 3.18 -9.41 -14.98
N LEU A 152 3.08 -10.35 -15.93
CA LEU A 152 1.93 -11.25 -16.05
C LEU A 152 1.74 -12.11 -14.79
N GLY A 153 2.83 -12.60 -14.19
CA GLY A 153 2.75 -13.39 -12.97
C GLY A 153 2.09 -12.63 -11.82
N HIS A 154 2.51 -11.39 -11.59
CA HIS A 154 1.90 -10.53 -10.55
C HIS A 154 0.45 -10.17 -10.89
N PHE A 155 0.15 -9.84 -12.14
CA PHE A 155 -1.23 -9.57 -12.58
C PHE A 155 -2.17 -10.76 -12.32
N LEU A 156 -1.79 -11.97 -12.72
CA LEU A 156 -2.59 -13.17 -12.49
C LEU A 156 -2.77 -13.45 -10.99
N THR A 157 -1.77 -13.17 -10.19
CA THR A 157 -1.83 -13.29 -8.72
C THR A 157 -2.90 -12.35 -8.14
N VAL A 158 -2.93 -11.09 -8.58
CA VAL A 158 -3.94 -10.11 -8.17
C VAL A 158 -5.35 -10.59 -8.52
N GLN A 159 -5.56 -11.09 -9.76
CA GLN A 159 -6.85 -11.62 -10.18
C GLN A 159 -7.26 -12.84 -9.36
N PHE A 160 -6.35 -13.77 -9.12
CA PHE A 160 -6.61 -14.95 -8.29
C PHE A 160 -6.92 -14.57 -6.84
N ALA A 161 -6.16 -13.67 -6.24
CA ALA A 161 -6.38 -13.21 -4.86
C ALA A 161 -7.78 -12.58 -4.70
N GLN A 162 -8.19 -11.76 -5.66
CA GLN A 162 -9.53 -11.15 -5.66
C GLN A 162 -10.64 -12.20 -5.77
N LEU A 163 -10.49 -13.20 -6.65
CA LEU A 163 -11.44 -14.31 -6.77
C LEU A 163 -11.49 -15.13 -5.49
N CYS A 164 -10.34 -15.44 -4.88
CA CYS A 164 -10.30 -16.19 -3.62
C CYS A 164 -10.94 -15.41 -2.48
N SER A 165 -10.66 -14.12 -2.34
CA SER A 165 -11.26 -13.28 -1.28
C SER A 165 -12.79 -13.19 -1.40
N ALA A 166 -13.33 -13.31 -2.61
CA ALA A 166 -14.77 -13.32 -2.83
C ALA A 166 -15.45 -14.67 -2.55
N HIS A 167 -14.71 -15.80 -2.62
CA HIS A 167 -15.31 -17.15 -2.57
C HIS A 167 -14.87 -17.98 -1.35
N TYR A 168 -13.74 -17.65 -0.72
CA TYR A 168 -13.17 -18.41 0.39
C TYR A 168 -12.97 -17.51 1.60
N ALA A 169 -13.77 -17.69 2.65
CA ALA A 169 -13.68 -16.88 3.87
C ALA A 169 -12.30 -16.95 4.55
N ASP A 170 -11.62 -18.09 4.40
CA ASP A 170 -10.33 -18.37 5.03
C ASP A 170 -9.15 -18.17 4.05
N ALA A 171 -9.33 -17.38 3.00
CA ALA A 171 -8.28 -17.17 1.99
C ALA A 171 -7.01 -16.53 2.58
N GLU A 172 -7.15 -15.69 3.60
CA GLU A 172 -6.03 -14.98 4.27
C GLU A 172 -5.08 -14.28 3.28
N LEU A 173 -5.65 -13.77 2.17
CA LEU A 173 -4.92 -13.01 1.17
C LEU A 173 -5.10 -11.52 1.42
N ASN A 174 -4.03 -10.76 1.23
CA ASN A 174 -4.03 -9.33 1.49
C ASN A 174 -4.86 -8.54 0.46
N ILE A 175 -4.80 -8.94 -0.82
CA ILE A 175 -5.52 -8.27 -1.90
C ILE A 175 -7.00 -8.69 -1.84
N ARG A 176 -7.85 -7.76 -1.44
CA ARG A 176 -9.30 -7.98 -1.26
C ARG A 176 -10.14 -7.22 -2.28
N ASN A 177 -9.66 -6.06 -2.73
CA ASN A 177 -10.41 -5.14 -3.55
C ASN A 177 -9.46 -4.47 -4.57
N ALA A 178 -9.03 -5.25 -5.57
CA ALA A 178 -8.11 -4.79 -6.62
C ALA A 178 -8.81 -3.82 -7.59
N LEU A 179 -8.91 -2.56 -7.20
CA LEU A 179 -9.52 -1.51 -8.00
C LEU A 179 -8.58 -1.04 -9.12
N SER A 180 -9.16 -0.77 -10.28
CA SER A 180 -8.44 -0.07 -11.36
C SER A 180 -8.17 1.39 -10.99
N LYS A 181 -7.17 2.01 -11.65
CA LYS A 181 -6.89 3.44 -11.50
C LYS A 181 -8.14 4.30 -11.73
N ASP A 182 -8.92 3.98 -12.76
CA ASP A 182 -10.13 4.74 -13.08
C ASP A 182 -11.19 4.59 -11.98
N ALA A 183 -11.42 3.38 -11.47
CA ALA A 183 -12.33 3.16 -10.35
C ALA A 183 -11.89 3.91 -9.08
N ILE A 184 -10.59 3.95 -8.79
CA ILE A 184 -10.05 4.74 -7.66
C ILE A 184 -10.31 6.24 -7.87
N LYS A 185 -10.10 6.77 -9.08
CA LYS A 185 -10.42 8.18 -9.41
C LYS A 185 -11.90 8.49 -9.21
N ASP A 186 -12.79 7.58 -9.59
CA ASP A 186 -14.23 7.75 -9.38
C ASP A 186 -14.59 7.77 -7.88
N LEU A 187 -13.98 6.88 -7.08
CA LEU A 187 -14.17 6.89 -5.63
C LEU A 187 -13.62 8.18 -4.98
N MET A 188 -12.43 8.62 -5.40
CA MET A 188 -11.86 9.90 -4.97
C MET A 188 -12.79 11.06 -5.29
N GLY A 189 -13.31 11.14 -6.53
CA GLY A 189 -14.27 12.15 -6.94
C GLY A 189 -15.55 12.13 -6.12
N SER A 190 -16.11 10.94 -5.83
CA SER A 190 -17.29 10.77 -4.98
C SER A 190 -17.06 11.19 -3.53
N ALA A 191 -15.82 11.20 -3.08
CA ALA A 191 -15.39 11.63 -1.75
C ALA A 191 -14.94 13.11 -1.72
N GLY A 192 -15.04 13.84 -2.85
CA GLY A 192 -14.70 15.28 -2.94
C GLY A 192 -13.25 15.57 -3.31
N TRP A 193 -12.46 14.56 -3.67
CA TRP A 193 -11.07 14.72 -4.09
C TRP A 193 -10.98 14.85 -5.61
N HIS A 194 -10.22 15.84 -6.08
CA HIS A 194 -10.01 16.09 -7.51
C HIS A 194 -8.53 15.86 -7.88
N PRO A 195 -8.20 14.80 -8.66
CA PRO A 195 -6.85 14.59 -9.12
C PRO A 195 -6.33 15.79 -9.93
N THR A 196 -5.18 16.31 -9.55
CA THR A 196 -4.50 17.47 -10.17
C THR A 196 -3.27 17.07 -10.97
N ALA A 197 -2.66 15.95 -10.64
CA ALA A 197 -1.54 15.37 -11.37
C ALA A 197 -1.50 13.85 -11.21
N GLU A 198 -1.01 13.16 -12.22
CA GLU A 198 -0.77 11.71 -12.18
C GLU A 198 0.51 11.33 -12.93
N THR A 199 1.12 10.21 -12.54
CA THR A 199 2.26 9.58 -13.23
C THR A 199 2.18 8.06 -13.12
N LEU A 200 2.97 7.38 -13.92
CA LEU A 200 3.15 5.93 -13.88
C LEU A 200 4.63 5.62 -13.72
N PHE A 201 4.95 4.81 -12.72
CA PHE A 201 6.27 4.21 -12.53
C PHE A 201 6.20 2.80 -13.11
N ASP A 202 6.71 2.65 -14.32
CA ASP A 202 6.66 1.38 -15.04
C ASP A 202 7.75 0.43 -14.53
N GLY A 203 7.33 -0.80 -14.19
CA GLY A 203 8.20 -1.91 -13.82
C GLY A 203 9.14 -1.63 -12.65
N PRO A 204 8.68 -1.10 -11.52
CA PRO A 204 9.56 -0.95 -10.37
C PRO A 204 10.15 -2.31 -10.00
N ASP A 205 11.48 -2.37 -9.81
CA ASP A 205 12.19 -3.58 -9.36
C ASP A 205 11.92 -3.81 -7.85
N LEU A 206 10.67 -4.11 -7.54
CA LEU A 206 10.17 -4.35 -6.19
C LEU A 206 9.97 -5.84 -5.96
N ALA A 207 10.27 -6.29 -4.75
CA ALA A 207 10.09 -7.69 -4.35
C ALA A 207 8.61 -8.08 -4.16
N ASP A 208 7.72 -7.09 -4.05
CA ASP A 208 6.30 -7.28 -3.75
C ASP A 208 5.63 -8.25 -4.72
N GLY A 209 5.86 -8.11 -6.03
CA GLY A 209 5.27 -9.01 -7.02
C GLY A 209 5.66 -10.47 -6.82
N LYS A 210 6.91 -10.74 -6.44
CA LYS A 210 7.39 -12.10 -6.14
C LYS A 210 6.82 -12.62 -4.83
N TRP A 211 6.74 -11.75 -3.85
CA TRP A 211 6.18 -12.08 -2.54
C TRP A 211 4.69 -12.39 -2.64
N GLU A 212 3.91 -11.58 -3.35
CA GLU A 212 2.48 -11.82 -3.60
C GLU A 212 2.25 -13.14 -4.37
N ILE A 213 3.09 -13.45 -5.37
CA ILE A 213 3.05 -14.72 -6.09
C ILE A 213 3.26 -15.90 -5.13
N GLN A 214 4.26 -15.83 -4.26
CA GLN A 214 4.55 -16.89 -3.30
C GLN A 214 3.37 -17.10 -2.35
N MET A 215 2.87 -16.03 -1.73
CA MET A 215 1.71 -16.08 -0.82
C MET A 215 0.48 -16.67 -1.50
N CYS A 216 0.24 -16.30 -2.74
CA CYS A 216 -0.86 -16.78 -3.54
C CYS A 216 -0.76 -18.30 -3.82
N LEU A 217 0.44 -18.80 -4.19
CA LEU A 217 0.67 -20.22 -4.44
C LEU A 217 0.54 -21.05 -3.16
N GLU A 218 1.00 -20.54 -2.02
CA GLU A 218 0.84 -21.16 -0.70
C GLU A 218 -0.65 -21.23 -0.30
N ALA A 219 -1.41 -20.15 -0.52
CA ALA A 219 -2.84 -20.12 -0.28
C ALA A 219 -3.59 -21.10 -1.20
N ALA A 220 -3.24 -21.16 -2.48
CA ALA A 220 -3.85 -22.07 -3.43
C ALA A 220 -3.62 -23.56 -3.06
N ALA A 221 -2.47 -23.88 -2.50
CA ALA A 221 -2.16 -25.25 -2.02
C ALA A 221 -2.95 -25.62 -0.74
N ARG A 222 -3.31 -24.62 0.09
CA ARG A 222 -4.04 -24.83 1.35
C ARG A 222 -5.55 -24.89 1.14
N LEU A 223 -6.08 -24.07 0.23
CA LEU A 223 -7.52 -23.82 0.10
C LEU A 223 -8.29 -24.89 -0.69
N ASP A 224 -7.66 -25.93 -1.23
CA ASP A 224 -8.31 -26.89 -2.14
C ASP A 224 -9.18 -26.17 -3.20
N VAL A 225 -8.53 -25.24 -3.92
CA VAL A 225 -9.21 -24.37 -4.88
C VAL A 225 -9.96 -25.15 -5.95
N GLU A 226 -11.13 -24.71 -6.30
CA GLU A 226 -11.99 -25.33 -7.30
C GLU A 226 -11.22 -25.60 -8.62
N GLN A 227 -11.56 -26.72 -9.27
CA GLN A 227 -10.92 -27.15 -10.52
C GLN A 227 -10.89 -26.06 -11.60
N ARG A 228 -11.90 -25.19 -11.64
CA ARG A 228 -11.97 -24.06 -12.59
C ARG A 228 -10.88 -22.99 -12.36
N LEU A 229 -10.30 -22.89 -11.16
CA LEU A 229 -9.24 -21.93 -10.84
C LEU A 229 -7.84 -22.51 -11.06
N GLN A 230 -7.69 -23.83 -11.22
CA GLN A 230 -6.41 -24.48 -11.42
C GLN A 230 -5.60 -23.92 -12.60
N PRO A 231 -6.21 -23.62 -13.77
CA PRO A 231 -5.47 -23.02 -14.89
C PRO A 231 -4.80 -21.69 -14.54
N ILE A 232 -5.42 -20.86 -13.65
CA ILE A 232 -4.84 -19.60 -13.21
C ILE A 232 -3.64 -19.88 -12.30
N VAL A 233 -3.76 -20.84 -11.38
CA VAL A 233 -2.67 -21.25 -10.48
C VAL A 233 -1.47 -21.79 -11.27
N GLU A 234 -1.72 -22.61 -12.29
CA GLU A 234 -0.67 -23.12 -13.20
C GLU A 234 0.01 -21.99 -13.97
N ALA A 235 -0.77 -21.01 -14.47
CA ALA A 235 -0.22 -19.86 -15.17
C ALA A 235 0.61 -18.97 -14.23
N ILE A 236 0.20 -18.76 -12.98
CA ILE A 236 1.00 -18.05 -11.97
C ILE A 236 2.32 -18.80 -11.74
N ARG A 237 2.26 -20.14 -11.52
CA ARG A 237 3.44 -20.98 -11.30
C ARG A 237 4.41 -20.92 -12.48
N ALA A 238 3.91 -20.95 -13.71
CA ALA A 238 4.73 -20.86 -14.91
C ALA A 238 5.47 -19.51 -15.04
N ASN A 239 4.93 -18.44 -14.49
CA ASN A 239 5.49 -17.10 -14.59
C ASN A 239 6.30 -16.64 -13.34
N GLN A 240 6.35 -17.43 -12.26
CA GLN A 240 6.92 -17.00 -10.97
C GLN A 240 8.41 -16.63 -11.02
N HIS A 241 9.22 -17.33 -11.85
CA HIS A 241 10.69 -17.17 -11.85
C HIS A 241 11.16 -15.88 -12.57
N HIS A 242 10.36 -15.37 -13.49
CA HIS A 242 10.69 -14.18 -14.28
C HIS A 242 9.77 -12.99 -13.96
N ALA A 243 9.01 -13.10 -12.86
CA ALA A 243 8.06 -12.09 -12.48
C ALA A 243 8.73 -10.80 -12.02
N SER A 244 8.27 -9.68 -12.57
CA SER A 244 8.47 -8.34 -12.03
C SER A 244 7.16 -7.81 -11.44
N ALA A 245 7.25 -6.81 -10.58
CA ALA A 245 6.08 -6.15 -10.05
C ALA A 245 5.29 -5.41 -11.15
N LEU A 246 3.99 -5.25 -10.94
CA LEU A 246 3.14 -4.40 -11.77
C LEU A 246 3.62 -2.95 -11.74
N PRO A 247 3.22 -2.11 -12.71
CA PRO A 247 3.45 -0.69 -12.62
C PRO A 247 2.77 -0.09 -11.40
N VAL A 248 3.30 1.01 -10.88
CA VAL A 248 2.65 1.80 -9.82
C VAL A 248 2.22 3.13 -10.40
N PHE A 249 0.94 3.44 -10.34
CA PHE A 249 0.50 4.81 -10.59
C PHE A 249 0.56 5.63 -9.31
N ALA A 250 0.87 6.90 -9.46
CA ALA A 250 0.78 7.87 -8.38
C ALA A 250 -0.05 9.07 -8.80
N MET A 251 -0.77 9.65 -7.84
CA MET A 251 -1.64 10.81 -8.03
C MET A 251 -1.44 11.82 -6.92
N MET A 252 -1.63 13.08 -7.27
CA MET A 252 -1.90 14.16 -6.33
C MET A 252 -3.34 14.61 -6.55
N ALA A 253 -4.09 14.82 -5.48
CA ALA A 253 -5.43 15.35 -5.53
C ALA A 253 -5.63 16.45 -4.47
N GLU A 254 -6.54 17.36 -4.75
CA GLU A 254 -6.90 18.45 -3.86
C GLU A 254 -8.43 18.47 -3.71
N HIS A 255 -8.93 19.04 -2.63
CA HIS A 255 -10.35 19.34 -2.50
C HIS A 255 -10.61 20.83 -2.75
N SER A 256 -11.83 21.14 -3.20
CA SER A 256 -12.30 22.54 -3.41
C SER A 256 -12.59 23.23 -2.08
#